data_9fa59d61b4f31590bb1c9d8e4e46e461
#
_entry.id   9fa59d61b4f31590bb1c9d8e4e46e461
#
_cell.length_a   1.000
_cell.length_b   1.000
_cell.length_c   1.000
_cell.angle_alpha   90.00
_cell.angle_beta   90.00
_cell.angle_gamma   90.00
#
_symmetry.space_group_name_H-M   'P 1'
#
loop_
_entity.id
_entity.type
_entity.pdbx_description
1 polymer ?
#
loop_
_entity_poly.entity_id
_entity_poly.type
_entity_poly.pdbx_seq_one_letter_code
_entity_poly.pdbx_strand_id
1 'polypeptide(L)'
;MTVIESKLVECMKTVFPAVPEEKLADASIENLGQWDSLSTVTIAALIEESFEIEIGPENLVKLTSFQNIASFLKELESKKETNANG
;
A
#
# COMPACT_ATOMS: atom_id res chain seq x y z
N MET A 1 3.99 -15.09 1.34
CA MET A 1 3.36 -13.77 1.25
C MET A 1 2.22 -13.67 2.25
N THR A 2 2.11 -12.57 2.97
CA THR A 2 1.05 -12.37 3.96
C THR A 2 -0.23 -11.93 3.29
N VAL A 3 -1.35 -11.97 4.04
CA VAL A 3 -2.63 -11.48 3.53
C VAL A 3 -2.52 -10.01 3.16
N ILE A 4 -1.80 -9.23 3.98
CA ILE A 4 -1.59 -7.81 3.70
C ILE A 4 -0.88 -7.63 2.36
N GLU A 5 0.20 -8.37 2.14
CA GLU A 5 0.95 -8.26 0.89
C GLU A 5 0.12 -8.70 -0.31
N SER A 6 -0.68 -9.76 -0.15
CA SER A 6 -1.54 -10.24 -1.23
C SER A 6 -2.57 -9.19 -1.64
N LYS A 7 -3.22 -8.56 -0.66
CA LYS A 7 -4.19 -7.50 -0.94
C LYS A 7 -3.51 -6.29 -1.56
N LEU A 8 -2.32 -5.96 -1.08
CA LEU A 8 -1.56 -4.83 -1.61
C LEU A 8 -1.17 -5.08 -3.05
N VAL A 9 -0.75 -6.29 -3.37
CA VAL A 9 -0.44 -6.66 -4.76
C VAL A 9 -1.64 -6.42 -5.66
N GLU A 10 -2.83 -6.80 -5.22
CA GLU A 10 -4.04 -6.58 -6.01
C GLU A 10 -4.30 -5.09 -6.26
N CYS A 11 -4.11 -4.27 -5.24
CA CYS A 11 -4.25 -2.82 -5.40
C CYS A 11 -3.23 -2.28 -6.39
N MET A 12 -1.98 -2.72 -6.28
CA MET A 12 -0.92 -2.26 -7.16
C MET A 12 -1.14 -2.70 -8.60
N LYS A 13 -1.66 -3.89 -8.80
CA LYS A 13 -1.97 -4.38 -10.16
C LYS A 13 -3.04 -3.53 -10.83
N THR A 14 -3.97 -3.02 -10.05
CA THR A 14 -5.01 -2.13 -10.58
C THR A 14 -4.41 -0.82 -11.05
N VAL A 15 -3.45 -0.28 -10.30
CA VAL A 15 -2.82 1.00 -10.62
C VAL A 15 -1.76 0.84 -11.73
N PHE A 16 -1.01 -0.26 -11.69
CA PHE A 16 0.08 -0.52 -12.63
C PHE A 16 -0.11 -1.86 -13.34
N PRO A 17 -1.13 -1.98 -14.20
CA PRO A 17 -1.44 -3.27 -14.83
C PRO A 17 -0.34 -3.79 -15.75
N ALA A 18 0.53 -2.92 -16.25
CA ALA A 18 1.61 -3.32 -17.14
C ALA A 18 2.84 -3.85 -16.40
N VAL A 19 2.91 -3.66 -15.09
CA VAL A 19 4.06 -4.11 -14.29
C VAL A 19 3.86 -5.57 -13.90
N PRO A 20 4.84 -6.44 -14.18
CA PRO A 20 4.73 -7.86 -13.78
C PRO A 20 4.58 -7.98 -12.26
N GLU A 21 3.74 -8.91 -11.83
CA GLU A 21 3.45 -9.10 -10.43
C GLU A 21 4.72 -9.31 -9.58
N GLU A 22 5.66 -10.10 -10.09
CA GLU A 22 6.89 -10.38 -9.35
C GLU A 22 7.78 -9.16 -9.16
N LYS A 23 7.53 -8.09 -9.90
CA LYS A 23 8.29 -6.85 -9.77
C LYS A 23 7.63 -5.85 -8.84
N LEU A 24 6.36 -6.07 -8.51
CA LEU A 24 5.63 -5.11 -7.68
C LEU A 24 6.21 -5.01 -6.27
N ALA A 25 6.69 -6.12 -5.71
CA ALA A 25 7.25 -6.11 -4.37
C ALA A 25 8.49 -5.20 -4.23
N ASP A 26 9.18 -4.97 -5.34
CA ASP A 26 10.37 -4.11 -5.36
C ASP A 26 10.07 -2.72 -5.93
N ALA A 27 8.81 -2.44 -6.27
CA ALA A 27 8.46 -1.16 -6.87
C ALA A 27 8.55 -0.01 -5.88
N SER A 28 9.00 1.12 -6.37
CA SER A 28 9.08 2.34 -5.57
C SER A 28 8.94 3.56 -6.49
N ILE A 29 8.73 4.70 -5.86
CA ILE A 29 8.62 5.96 -6.59
C ILE A 29 9.93 6.28 -7.32
N GLU A 30 11.04 5.73 -6.81
CA GLU A 30 12.36 5.97 -7.39
C GLU A 30 12.65 5.10 -8.61
N ASN A 31 12.17 3.85 -8.60
CA ASN A 31 12.50 2.93 -9.68
C ASN A 31 11.38 2.67 -10.68
N LEU A 32 10.17 3.12 -10.39
CA LEU A 32 9.03 2.94 -11.28
C LEU A 32 8.54 4.32 -11.74
N GLY A 33 8.88 4.69 -12.96
CA GLY A 33 8.55 6.02 -13.49
C GLY A 33 7.07 6.35 -13.49
N GLN A 34 6.21 5.34 -13.52
CA GLN A 34 4.77 5.55 -13.50
C GLN A 34 4.24 5.91 -12.10
N TRP A 35 5.05 5.69 -11.07
CA TRP A 35 4.63 5.93 -9.69
C TRP A 35 4.97 7.36 -9.30
N ASP A 36 3.99 8.22 -9.38
CA ASP A 36 4.13 9.63 -8.99
C ASP A 36 3.13 9.95 -7.87
N SER A 37 3.01 11.23 -7.55
CA SER A 37 2.10 11.67 -6.47
C SER A 37 0.66 11.29 -6.75
N LEU A 38 0.24 11.39 -8.00
CA LEU A 38 -1.13 11.07 -8.38
C LEU A 38 -1.39 9.57 -8.22
N SER A 39 -0.44 8.73 -8.64
CA SER A 39 -0.55 7.29 -8.45
C SER A 39 -0.62 6.94 -6.97
N THR A 40 0.17 7.63 -6.14
CA THR A 40 0.17 7.41 -4.70
C THR A 40 -1.22 7.67 -4.10
N VAL A 41 -1.87 8.75 -4.53
CA VAL A 41 -3.23 9.06 -4.05
C VAL A 41 -4.20 7.96 -4.46
N THR A 42 -4.08 7.47 -5.69
CA THR A 42 -4.93 6.39 -6.19
C THR A 42 -4.70 5.10 -5.38
N ILE A 43 -3.44 4.77 -5.12
CA ILE A 43 -3.08 3.60 -4.32
C ILE A 43 -3.69 3.72 -2.93
N ALA A 44 -3.57 4.89 -2.31
CA ALA A 44 -4.13 5.12 -0.98
C ALA A 44 -5.64 4.90 -0.95
N ALA A 45 -6.34 5.40 -1.97
CA ALA A 45 -7.79 5.24 -2.05
C ALA A 45 -8.17 3.76 -2.15
N LEU A 46 -7.45 2.99 -2.95
CA LEU A 46 -7.72 1.56 -3.10
C LEU A 46 -7.42 0.80 -1.81
N ILE A 47 -6.37 1.18 -1.12
CA ILE A 47 -6.01 0.56 0.16
C ILE A 47 -7.08 0.85 1.20
N GLU A 48 -7.56 2.08 1.28
CA GLU A 48 -8.61 2.45 2.22
C GLU A 48 -9.85 1.58 2.01
N GLU A 49 -10.20 1.36 0.77
CA GLU A 49 -11.36 0.53 0.43
C GLU A 49 -11.12 -0.94 0.74
N SER A 50 -9.96 -1.46 0.33
CA SER A 50 -9.66 -2.89 0.49
C SER A 50 -9.42 -3.30 1.94
N PHE A 51 -8.83 -2.42 2.72
CA PHE A 51 -8.48 -2.71 4.11
C PHE A 51 -9.45 -2.09 5.11
N GLU A 52 -10.41 -1.32 4.63
CA GLU A 52 -11.40 -0.63 5.46
C GLU A 52 -10.73 0.24 6.53
N ILE A 53 -9.80 1.07 6.10
CA ILE A 53 -9.05 1.98 6.97
C ILE A 53 -9.06 3.37 6.37
N GLU A 54 -8.63 4.35 7.16
CA GLU A 54 -8.46 5.70 6.69
C GLU A 54 -6.97 6.04 6.66
N ILE A 55 -6.54 6.67 5.57
CA ILE A 55 -5.16 7.12 5.42
C ILE A 55 -5.20 8.65 5.31
N GLY A 56 -4.76 9.32 6.37
CA GLY A 56 -4.72 10.77 6.35
C GLY A 56 -3.68 11.31 5.37
N PRO A 57 -3.85 12.57 4.92
CA PRO A 57 -2.89 13.17 3.99
C PRO A 57 -1.45 13.15 4.51
N GLU A 58 -1.27 13.26 5.81
CA GLU A 58 0.06 13.24 6.43
C GLU A 58 0.77 11.91 6.25
N ASN A 59 0.03 10.85 5.97
CA ASN A 59 0.60 9.52 5.79
C ASN A 59 0.95 9.23 4.33
N LEU A 60 0.48 10.04 3.40
CA LEU A 60 0.77 9.83 1.98
C LEU A 60 2.28 9.86 1.69
N VAL A 61 3.02 10.67 2.44
CA VAL A 61 4.47 10.76 2.26
C VAL A 61 5.20 9.46 2.61
N LYS A 62 4.52 8.56 3.32
CA LYS A 62 5.09 7.27 3.70
C LYS A 62 4.88 6.21 2.64
N LEU A 63 4.01 6.48 1.67
CA LEU A 63 3.63 5.51 0.64
C LEU A 63 4.51 5.64 -0.59
N THR A 64 5.81 5.46 -0.40
CA THR A 64 6.80 5.68 -1.46
C THR A 64 7.32 4.39 -2.11
N SER A 65 6.95 3.24 -1.56
CA SER A 65 7.35 1.96 -2.11
C SER A 65 6.41 0.88 -1.62
N PHE A 66 6.41 -0.25 -2.31
CA PHE A 66 5.62 -1.41 -1.89
C PHE A 66 5.97 -1.80 -0.46
N GLN A 67 7.26 -1.88 -0.16
CA GLN A 67 7.71 -2.29 1.17
C GLN A 67 7.29 -1.30 2.25
N ASN A 68 7.38 -0.01 1.97
CA ASN A 68 6.95 1.01 2.94
C ASN A 68 5.46 0.92 3.20
N ILE A 69 4.67 0.71 2.15
CA ILE A 69 3.23 0.57 2.30
C ILE A 69 2.90 -0.68 3.11
N ALA A 70 3.56 -1.80 2.80
CA ALA A 70 3.34 -3.05 3.53
C ALA A 70 3.65 -2.88 5.01
N SER A 71 4.76 -2.21 5.33
CA SER A 71 5.13 -1.95 6.73
C SER A 71 4.11 -1.09 7.43
N PHE A 72 3.63 -0.04 6.76
CA PHE A 72 2.61 0.85 7.29
C PHE A 72 1.32 0.07 7.61
N LEU A 73 0.91 -0.80 6.69
CA LEU A 73 -0.31 -1.58 6.89
C LEU A 73 -0.15 -2.60 8.02
N LYS A 74 1.02 -3.19 8.15
CA LYS A 74 1.29 -4.13 9.23
C LYS A 74 1.21 -3.44 10.59
N GLU A 75 1.71 -2.22 10.67
CA GLU A 75 1.61 -1.43 11.91
C GLU A 75 0.16 -1.15 12.27
N LEU A 76 -0.64 -0.77 11.28
CA LEU A 76 -2.06 -0.49 11.51
C LEU A 76 -2.80 -1.72 11.98
N GLU A 77 -2.53 -2.87 11.38
CA GLU A 77 -3.16 -4.13 11.79
C GLU A 77 -2.79 -4.50 13.22
N SER A 78 -1.53 -4.30 13.58
CA SER A 78 -1.06 -4.56 14.92
C SER A 78 -1.76 -3.67 15.95
N LYS A 79 -1.92 -2.39 15.62
CA LYS A 79 -2.63 -1.45 16.49
C LYS A 79 -4.10 -1.80 16.62
N LYS A 80 -4.72 -2.25 15.53
CA LYS A 80 -6.12 -2.69 15.55
C LYS A 80 -6.32 -3.85 16.51
N GLU A 81 -5.43 -4.83 16.44
CA GLU A 81 -5.47 -5.99 17.32
C GLU A 81 -5.33 -5.58 18.77
N THR A 82 -4.38 -4.68 19.05
CA THR A 82 -4.16 -4.17 20.39
C THR A 82 -5.39 -3.46 20.91
N ASN A 83 -6.01 -2.65 20.08
CA ASN A 83 -7.22 -1.92 20.44
C ASN A 83 -8.39 -2.88 20.70
N ALA A 84 -8.49 -3.93 19.92
CA ALA A 84 -9.56 -4.91 20.09
C ALA A 84 -9.46 -5.64 21.43
N ASN A 85 -8.25 -5.82 21.93
CA ASN A 85 -7.98 -6.49 23.18
C ASN A 85 -8.04 -5.56 24.40
N GLY A 86 -7.95 -4.27 24.15
CA GLY A 86 -7.93 -3.26 25.21
C GLY A 86 -9.31 -2.75 25.59
#